data_b98c61964d64374d7939a971dd6501db
#
_entry.id   b98c61964d64374d7939a971dd6501db
#
_cell.length_a   1.000
_cell.length_b   1.000
_cell.length_c   1.000
_cell.angle_alpha   90.00
_cell.angle_beta   90.00
_cell.angle_gamma   90.00
#
_symmetry.space_group_name_H-M   'P 1'
#
loop_
_entity.id
_entity.type
_entity.pdbx_description
1 polymer ?
#
loop_
_entity_poly.entity_id
_entity_poly.type
_entity_poly.pdbx_seq_one_letter_code
_entity_poly.pdbx_strand_id
1 'polypeptide(L)'
;MKLISNRKLLAASSILSIALLASCSSKSKESAARADAKVEPAAAIQVSTAPVVERSTNRGVEVVGSLEAQDEVTISSQASGNLESISVDLGSPVSRGQVIARIDQRELKLKRDQAEAALHQAEAKLGITRDGKIDPQKQPDVRQAVAGLERARYDLIAAKKLFDAGTISNQQYDVYQKTVDQAEARYQASLENVRNLEGIIEEKRAALDLTKKQLADSDIISPLSGVVKEKTASRGEYLQPGKPVVTIVQINPLRLRLEVPETFAASIAKGQVVTLKVDSFADREFKGVIKRINPSMDEKSRSLMAEAEVANPNALLRPGMFARSQIVSNSKTMALMVPEKAVVSLAGVTKIFILEGSVAVERIVKLGARDGSLVEILEGVKPGERVITSNAEQLHDGSAVAAG
;
A
#
# COMPACT_ATOMS: atom_id res chain seq x y z
N MET A 1 20.80 -13.00 -48.60
CA MET A 1 21.93 -13.71 -49.26
C MET A 1 22.09 -15.05 -48.58
N LYS A 2 21.81 -16.09 -49.38
CA LYS A 2 22.21 -17.52 -49.32
C LYS A 2 21.88 -18.26 -48.02
N LEU A 3 20.85 -19.14 -47.99
CA LEU A 3 20.76 -20.47 -48.59
C LEU A 3 21.79 -21.46 -48.00
N ILE A 4 21.36 -22.57 -47.42
CA ILE A 4 21.21 -23.91 -48.07
C ILE A 4 21.07 -24.88 -46.89
N SER A 5 20.01 -25.63 -46.63
CA SER A 5 19.54 -26.82 -47.36
C SER A 5 20.36 -28.09 -47.05
N ASN A 6 19.69 -29.09 -46.61
CA ASN A 6 19.63 -30.47 -47.06
C ASN A 6 19.41 -31.44 -45.90
N ARG A 7 18.32 -32.17 -45.85
CA ARG A 7 17.82 -33.28 -46.70
C ARG A 7 18.51 -34.62 -46.42
N LYS A 8 17.61 -35.53 -46.13
CA LYS A 8 17.53 -36.95 -46.58
C LYS A 8 18.22 -37.97 -45.67
N LEU A 9 17.71 -39.08 -45.44
CA LEU A 9 16.84 -40.10 -46.00
C LEU A 9 17.30 -41.48 -45.50
N LEU A 10 16.39 -42.37 -45.43
CA LEU A 10 16.34 -43.81 -45.69
C LEU A 10 16.33 -44.66 -44.40
N ALA A 11 15.30 -45.34 -44.07
CA ALA A 11 14.44 -46.36 -44.76
C ALA A 11 15.08 -47.73 -44.79
N ALA A 12 14.18 -48.63 -44.55
CA ALA A 12 14.15 -50.05 -44.95
C ALA A 12 14.57 -51.05 -43.86
N SER A 13 13.66 -51.88 -43.46
CA SER A 13 13.17 -53.13 -44.14
C SER A 13 13.86 -54.31 -43.56
N SER A 14 13.31 -55.37 -43.11
CA SER A 14 12.48 -56.41 -43.67
C SER A 14 12.38 -57.59 -42.66
N ILE A 15 11.24 -58.12 -42.44
CA ILE A 15 10.70 -59.38 -42.96
C ILE A 15 11.19 -60.66 -42.25
N LEU A 16 10.15 -61.38 -41.70
CA LEU A 16 9.81 -62.75 -41.88
C LEU A 16 10.60 -63.87 -41.14
N SER A 17 9.89 -64.58 -40.25
CA SER A 17 9.72 -66.02 -40.43
C SER A 17 8.70 -66.63 -39.48
N ILE A 18 7.74 -67.21 -40.11
CA ILE A 18 6.73 -68.16 -39.65
C ILE A 18 7.39 -69.54 -39.38
N ALA A 19 7.03 -70.18 -38.25
CA ALA A 19 7.05 -71.61 -38.18
C ALA A 19 5.97 -72.14 -37.26
N LEU A 20 4.95 -72.72 -37.84
CA LEU A 20 4.04 -73.68 -37.30
C LEU A 20 4.73 -74.93 -36.73
N LEU A 21 4.23 -75.44 -35.63
CA LEU A 21 4.05 -76.90 -35.52
C LEU A 21 2.98 -77.21 -34.48
N ALA A 22 1.94 -77.87 -34.96
CA ALA A 22 0.88 -78.54 -34.24
C ALA A 22 1.36 -79.89 -33.67
N SER A 23 0.85 -80.30 -32.52
CA SER A 23 0.47 -81.73 -32.36
C SER A 23 -0.19 -82.01 -31.00
N CYS A 24 -1.41 -82.53 -31.09
CA CYS A 24 -2.09 -83.68 -30.40
C CYS A 24 -2.42 -83.57 -28.93
N SER A 25 -3.68 -83.37 -28.61
CA SER A 25 -4.75 -84.32 -28.19
C SER A 25 -4.31 -85.46 -27.30
N SER A 26 -4.80 -85.46 -26.03
CA SER A 26 -5.31 -86.65 -25.40
C SER A 26 -6.33 -86.26 -24.33
N LYS A 27 -7.57 -86.82 -24.54
CA LYS A 27 -8.71 -86.85 -23.62
C LYS A 27 -8.38 -87.85 -22.51
N SER A 28 -8.60 -87.50 -21.28
CA SER A 28 -9.01 -88.43 -20.26
C SER A 28 -10.07 -87.78 -19.37
N LYS A 29 -11.24 -88.38 -19.36
CA LYS A 29 -12.32 -88.30 -18.39
C LYS A 29 -11.84 -88.90 -17.07
N GLU A 30 -12.06 -88.20 -15.95
CA GLU A 30 -12.67 -88.89 -14.76
C GLU A 30 -12.89 -87.88 -13.65
N SER A 31 -14.07 -87.80 -13.31
CA SER A 31 -14.70 -88.08 -12.03
C SER A 31 -14.80 -86.89 -11.05
N ALA A 32 -16.05 -86.50 -10.87
CA ALA A 32 -16.53 -85.64 -9.80
C ALA A 32 -16.20 -86.19 -8.42
N ALA A 33 -15.56 -85.37 -7.63
CA ALA A 33 -15.65 -85.42 -6.18
C ALA A 33 -15.89 -84.00 -5.66
N ARG A 34 -17.11 -83.68 -5.36
CA ARG A 34 -17.50 -82.55 -4.47
C ARG A 34 -16.80 -82.76 -3.15
N ALA A 35 -15.81 -82.03 -2.85
CA ALA A 35 -15.41 -81.74 -1.47
C ALA A 35 -16.02 -80.43 -1.09
N ASP A 36 -17.02 -80.43 -0.27
CA ASP A 36 -17.47 -79.28 0.52
C ASP A 36 -16.32 -78.89 1.42
N ALA A 37 -15.54 -77.92 0.93
CA ALA A 37 -14.61 -77.18 1.78
C ALA A 37 -15.45 -76.21 2.64
N LYS A 38 -15.77 -76.71 3.86
CA LYS A 38 -16.21 -75.86 4.97
C LYS A 38 -15.20 -74.73 5.15
N VAL A 39 -15.58 -73.53 4.69
CA VAL A 39 -14.81 -72.30 4.97
C VAL A 39 -14.89 -72.11 6.47
N GLU A 40 -13.85 -72.46 7.21
CA GLU A 40 -13.68 -72.00 8.61
C GLU A 40 -13.84 -70.46 8.61
N PRO A 41 -14.70 -69.93 9.50
CA PRO A 41 -14.79 -68.49 9.64
C PRO A 41 -13.39 -67.98 10.09
N ALA A 42 -12.74 -67.24 9.24
CA ALA A 42 -11.49 -66.52 9.60
C ALA A 42 -11.73 -65.82 10.93
N ALA A 43 -10.86 -66.07 11.90
CA ALA A 43 -10.95 -65.41 13.21
C ALA A 43 -11.09 -63.91 13.08
N ALA A 44 -12.23 -63.39 13.53
CA ALA A 44 -12.47 -61.94 13.40
C ALA A 44 -11.38 -61.14 14.12
N ILE A 45 -10.73 -60.26 13.40
CA ILE A 45 -9.66 -59.41 13.94
C ILE A 45 -10.32 -58.39 14.90
N GLN A 46 -9.86 -58.35 16.14
CA GLN A 46 -10.32 -57.33 17.11
C GLN A 46 -9.85 -55.95 16.71
N VAL A 47 -10.76 -55.03 16.54
CA VAL A 47 -10.47 -53.66 16.10
C VAL A 47 -11.16 -52.62 17.00
N SER A 48 -10.50 -51.53 17.23
CA SER A 48 -11.10 -50.32 17.82
C SER A 48 -11.58 -49.40 16.70
N THR A 49 -12.71 -48.75 16.92
CA THR A 49 -13.26 -47.83 15.94
C THR A 49 -13.49 -46.44 16.51
N ALA A 50 -13.45 -45.42 15.67
CA ALA A 50 -13.82 -44.06 16.01
C ALA A 50 -14.83 -43.49 14.99
N PRO A 51 -15.76 -42.65 15.42
CA PRO A 51 -16.69 -42.02 14.49
C PRO A 51 -15.97 -40.97 13.64
N VAL A 52 -16.41 -40.80 12.40
CA VAL A 52 -16.07 -39.62 11.58
C VAL A 52 -16.82 -38.43 12.18
N VAL A 53 -16.06 -37.43 12.67
CA VAL A 53 -16.62 -36.28 13.36
C VAL A 53 -16.60 -35.07 12.41
N GLU A 54 -17.75 -34.40 12.31
CA GLU A 54 -17.80 -33.09 11.66
C GLU A 54 -17.24 -32.02 12.60
N ARG A 55 -16.24 -31.33 12.13
CA ARG A 55 -15.65 -30.20 12.88
C ARG A 55 -15.60 -28.96 12.03
N SER A 56 -16.00 -27.85 12.61
CA SER A 56 -15.83 -26.56 11.95
C SER A 56 -14.35 -26.19 11.95
N THR A 57 -13.76 -26.08 10.77
CA THR A 57 -12.36 -25.66 10.61
C THR A 57 -12.29 -24.39 9.77
N ASN A 58 -11.36 -23.52 10.13
CA ASN A 58 -11.05 -22.35 9.33
C ASN A 58 -9.98 -22.74 8.32
N ARG A 59 -10.36 -22.94 7.07
CA ARG A 59 -9.38 -23.16 6.00
C ARG A 59 -8.66 -21.85 5.72
N GLY A 60 -7.38 -21.78 6.07
CA GLY A 60 -6.51 -20.71 5.59
C GLY A 60 -6.18 -20.90 4.11
N VAL A 61 -6.19 -19.82 3.35
CA VAL A 61 -5.73 -19.83 1.96
C VAL A 61 -4.22 -19.58 1.98
N GLU A 62 -3.44 -20.54 1.51
CA GLU A 62 -2.00 -20.37 1.35
C GLU A 62 -1.71 -19.62 0.06
N VAL A 63 -0.97 -18.53 0.17
CA VAL A 63 -0.59 -17.65 -0.94
C VAL A 63 0.85 -17.21 -0.77
N VAL A 64 1.51 -16.94 -1.88
CA VAL A 64 2.83 -16.33 -1.87
C VAL A 64 2.67 -14.83 -2.05
N GLY A 65 3.51 -14.08 -1.36
CA GLY A 65 3.54 -12.63 -1.48
C GLY A 65 4.95 -12.07 -1.42
N SER A 66 5.07 -10.80 -1.73
CA SER A 66 6.31 -10.02 -1.59
C SER A 66 6.11 -8.85 -0.63
N LEU A 67 7.11 -8.61 0.21
CA LEU A 67 7.15 -7.44 1.07
C LEU A 67 7.67 -6.25 0.26
N GLU A 68 6.93 -5.17 0.28
CA GLU A 68 7.28 -3.91 -0.36
C GLU A 68 7.35 -2.80 0.69
N ALA A 69 8.06 -1.73 0.39
CA ALA A 69 7.98 -0.53 1.20
C ALA A 69 6.54 0.02 1.18
N GLN A 70 6.10 0.58 2.31
CA GLN A 70 4.79 1.26 2.35
C GLN A 70 4.76 2.42 1.37
N ASP A 71 5.80 3.25 1.41
CA ASP A 71 6.03 4.34 0.48
C ASP A 71 7.53 4.44 0.15
N GLU A 72 7.83 4.82 -1.09
CA GLU A 72 9.16 5.11 -1.57
C GLU A 72 9.16 6.48 -2.24
N VAL A 73 10.00 7.39 -1.79
CA VAL A 73 10.06 8.76 -2.30
C VAL A 73 11.50 9.13 -2.62
N THR A 74 11.73 9.54 -3.85
CA THR A 74 12.98 10.17 -4.27
C THR A 74 12.87 11.67 -4.05
N ILE A 75 13.69 12.21 -3.17
CA ILE A 75 13.75 13.61 -2.83
C ILE A 75 14.74 14.29 -3.76
N SER A 76 14.23 15.27 -4.49
CA SER A 76 15.03 16.06 -5.43
C SER A 76 15.21 17.49 -4.91
N SER A 77 16.28 18.13 -5.34
CA SER A 77 16.50 19.55 -5.06
C SER A 77 15.38 20.41 -5.64
N GLN A 78 14.92 21.41 -4.89
CA GLN A 78 14.00 22.45 -5.37
C GLN A 78 14.74 23.75 -5.72
N ALA A 79 15.96 23.92 -5.23
CA ALA A 79 16.80 25.08 -5.49
C ALA A 79 18.07 24.69 -6.24
N SER A 80 18.69 25.68 -6.93
CA SER A 80 20.01 25.53 -7.54
C SER A 80 21.09 26.01 -6.59
N GLY A 81 22.24 25.34 -6.60
CA GLY A 81 23.42 25.73 -5.82
C GLY A 81 24.30 24.56 -5.42
N ASN A 82 25.40 24.84 -4.76
CA ASN A 82 26.33 23.84 -4.26
C ASN A 82 25.77 23.19 -2.99
N LEU A 83 25.83 21.85 -2.91
CA LEU A 83 25.45 21.10 -1.73
C LEU A 83 26.46 21.33 -0.60
N GLU A 84 26.10 22.16 0.37
CA GLU A 84 26.95 22.51 1.51
C GLU A 84 27.14 21.32 2.46
N SER A 85 26.05 20.64 2.77
CA SER A 85 26.07 19.50 3.69
C SER A 85 24.99 18.49 3.34
N ILE A 86 25.28 17.22 3.67
CA ILE A 86 24.33 16.11 3.68
C ILE A 86 24.53 15.37 4.99
N SER A 87 23.47 15.23 5.78
CA SER A 87 23.50 14.73 7.17
C SER A 87 23.09 13.25 7.28
N VAL A 88 22.82 12.61 6.16
CA VAL A 88 22.36 11.22 6.12
C VAL A 88 23.23 10.38 5.19
N ASP A 89 23.27 9.09 5.45
CA ASP A 89 23.94 8.11 4.60
C ASP A 89 23.03 6.90 4.36
N LEU A 90 23.47 5.97 3.52
CA LEU A 90 22.76 4.72 3.25
C LEU A 90 22.39 4.02 4.56
N GLY A 91 21.13 3.62 4.72
CA GLY A 91 20.63 2.96 5.92
C GLY A 91 20.35 3.89 7.11
N SER A 92 20.60 5.18 7.01
CA SER A 92 20.29 6.14 8.07
C SER A 92 18.78 6.27 8.27
N PRO A 93 18.26 6.23 9.51
CA PRO A 93 16.88 6.54 9.81
C PRO A 93 16.64 8.04 9.67
N VAL A 94 15.50 8.41 9.12
CA VAL A 94 15.06 9.81 8.97
C VAL A 94 13.64 9.98 9.46
N SER A 95 13.36 11.13 10.05
CA SER A 95 12.02 11.53 10.49
C SER A 95 11.39 12.50 9.50
N ARG A 96 10.07 12.51 9.43
CA ARG A 96 9.32 13.50 8.64
C ARG A 96 9.65 14.92 9.09
N GLY A 97 9.96 15.80 8.14
CA GLY A 97 10.37 17.19 8.40
C GLY A 97 11.85 17.37 8.76
N GLN A 98 12.63 16.29 8.87
CA GLN A 98 14.06 16.36 9.14
C GLN A 98 14.82 16.92 7.93
N VAL A 99 15.72 17.86 8.16
CA VAL A 99 16.65 18.36 7.13
C VAL A 99 17.71 17.28 6.88
N ILE A 100 17.74 16.78 5.66
CA ILE A 100 18.66 15.72 5.20
C ILE A 100 19.88 16.28 4.47
N ALA A 101 19.70 17.42 3.81
CA ALA A 101 20.77 18.08 3.10
C ALA A 101 20.51 19.60 3.02
N ARG A 102 21.55 20.37 2.80
CA ARG A 102 21.47 21.83 2.70
C ARG A 102 22.32 22.34 1.55
N ILE A 103 21.71 23.18 0.73
CA ILE A 103 22.40 23.96 -0.31
C ILE A 103 22.98 25.21 0.32
N ASP A 104 24.08 25.73 -0.21
CA ASP A 104 24.71 26.98 0.25
C ASP A 104 23.68 28.13 0.28
N GLN A 105 23.41 28.62 1.49
CA GLN A 105 22.38 29.61 1.77
C GLN A 105 22.88 31.04 1.78
N ARG A 106 24.21 31.28 1.62
CA ARG A 106 24.79 32.61 1.81
C ARG A 106 24.16 33.64 0.89
N GLU A 107 24.07 33.35 -0.40
CA GLU A 107 23.46 34.26 -1.38
C GLU A 107 21.94 34.43 -1.15
N LEU A 108 21.25 33.35 -0.83
CA LEU A 108 19.79 33.36 -0.57
C LEU A 108 19.43 34.19 0.68
N LYS A 109 20.25 34.11 1.74
CA LYS A 109 20.12 34.96 2.94
C LYS A 109 20.30 36.44 2.61
N LEU A 110 21.32 36.77 1.84
CA LEU A 110 21.53 38.16 1.40
C LEU A 110 20.35 38.68 0.57
N LYS A 111 19.82 37.89 -0.36
CA LYS A 111 18.62 38.28 -1.14
C LYS A 111 17.40 38.49 -0.26
N ARG A 112 17.17 37.60 0.72
CA ARG A 112 16.07 37.75 1.69
C ARG A 112 16.23 39.04 2.51
N ASP A 113 17.44 39.31 3.03
CA ASP A 113 17.73 40.48 3.85
C ASP A 113 17.56 41.79 3.02
N GLN A 114 17.96 41.77 1.75
CA GLN A 114 17.74 42.87 0.83
C GLN A 114 16.23 43.13 0.58
N ALA A 115 15.45 42.07 0.36
CA ALA A 115 14.00 42.19 0.17
C ALA A 115 13.30 42.66 1.44
N GLU A 116 13.74 42.22 2.62
CA GLU A 116 13.23 42.65 3.91
C GLU A 116 13.53 44.14 4.15
N ALA A 117 14.74 44.59 3.87
CA ALA A 117 15.08 46.01 3.95
C ALA A 117 14.25 46.89 3.00
N ALA A 118 13.98 46.39 1.77
CA ALA A 118 13.13 47.09 0.81
C ALA A 118 11.66 47.19 1.29
N LEU A 119 11.13 46.17 1.91
CA LEU A 119 9.81 46.22 2.55
C LEU A 119 9.78 47.22 3.68
N HIS A 120 10.74 47.17 4.61
CA HIS A 120 10.84 48.12 5.72
C HIS A 120 10.95 49.56 5.25
N GLN A 121 11.70 49.82 4.14
CA GLN A 121 11.77 51.14 3.53
C GLN A 121 10.40 51.62 3.01
N ALA A 122 9.63 50.72 2.39
CA ALA A 122 8.28 51.05 1.91
C ALA A 122 7.31 51.30 3.07
N GLU A 123 7.35 50.47 4.10
CA GLU A 123 6.55 50.62 5.32
C GLU A 123 6.85 51.92 6.06
N ALA A 124 8.14 52.30 6.14
CA ALA A 124 8.57 53.56 6.78
C ALA A 124 8.01 54.83 6.11
N LYS A 125 7.79 54.80 4.79
CA LYS A 125 7.16 55.90 4.06
C LYS A 125 5.73 56.17 4.50
N LEU A 126 5.00 55.14 4.91
CA LEU A 126 3.63 55.23 5.45
C LEU A 126 3.60 55.35 6.97
N GLY A 127 4.77 55.37 7.64
CA GLY A 127 4.83 55.45 9.11
C GLY A 127 4.21 54.22 9.78
N ILE A 128 4.22 53.07 9.09
CA ILE A 128 3.67 51.81 9.63
C ILE A 128 4.62 51.35 10.72
N THR A 129 4.11 51.32 11.94
CA THR A 129 4.73 50.62 13.06
C THR A 129 4.32 49.14 13.05
N ARG A 130 5.03 48.33 13.80
CA ARG A 130 4.93 46.82 13.86
C ARG A 130 3.53 46.21 13.88
N ASP A 131 2.48 46.97 14.09
CA ASP A 131 1.08 46.44 14.19
C ASP A 131 0.34 46.37 12.85
N GLY A 132 0.98 46.73 11.74
CA GLY A 132 0.61 46.38 10.38
C GLY A 132 -0.71 46.93 9.80
N LYS A 133 -1.49 47.72 10.55
CA LYS A 133 -2.70 48.33 10.02
C LYS A 133 -2.46 49.78 9.63
N ILE A 134 -2.78 50.08 8.39
CA ILE A 134 -2.74 51.45 7.85
C ILE A 134 -4.10 52.07 8.10
N ASP A 135 -4.10 53.21 8.78
CA ASP A 135 -5.25 54.07 8.84
C ASP A 135 -4.98 55.31 7.93
N PRO A 136 -5.57 55.32 6.73
CA PRO A 136 -5.35 56.40 5.78
C PRO A 136 -5.60 57.80 6.39
N GLN A 137 -6.54 57.93 7.29
CA GLN A 137 -6.88 59.21 7.92
C GLN A 137 -5.83 59.72 8.91
N LYS A 138 -4.94 58.84 9.40
CA LYS A 138 -3.82 59.23 10.25
C LYS A 138 -2.60 59.75 9.50
N GLN A 139 -2.57 59.54 8.18
CA GLN A 139 -1.45 60.02 7.34
C GLN A 139 -1.40 61.54 7.34
N PRO A 140 -0.20 62.17 7.49
CA PRO A 140 -0.05 63.60 7.54
C PRO A 140 -0.67 64.35 6.34
N ASP A 141 -0.46 63.82 5.14
CA ASP A 141 -0.94 64.44 3.90
C ASP A 141 -2.46 64.37 3.79
N VAL A 142 -3.08 63.24 4.23
CA VAL A 142 -4.52 63.07 4.26
C VAL A 142 -5.14 64.01 5.28
N ARG A 143 -4.55 64.11 6.48
CA ARG A 143 -5.01 65.03 7.52
C ARG A 143 -4.97 66.48 7.08
N GLN A 144 -3.89 66.87 6.39
CA GLN A 144 -3.79 68.24 5.86
C GLN A 144 -4.87 68.49 4.79
N ALA A 145 -5.12 67.53 3.92
CA ALA A 145 -6.13 67.63 2.87
C ALA A 145 -7.54 67.69 3.46
N VAL A 146 -7.85 66.89 4.51
CA VAL A 146 -9.13 66.89 5.23
C VAL A 146 -9.35 68.28 5.89
N ALA A 147 -8.35 68.79 6.59
CA ALA A 147 -8.46 70.11 7.23
C ALA A 147 -8.71 71.24 6.22
N GLY A 148 -8.06 71.15 5.03
CA GLY A 148 -8.29 72.09 3.92
C GLY A 148 -9.74 72.02 3.39
N LEU A 149 -10.23 70.78 3.22
CA LEU A 149 -11.63 70.56 2.78
C LEU A 149 -12.66 71.08 3.79
N GLU A 150 -12.48 70.76 5.06
CA GLU A 150 -13.37 71.24 6.12
C GLU A 150 -13.42 72.76 6.14
N ARG A 151 -12.26 73.46 6.00
CA ARG A 151 -12.22 74.89 5.92
C ARG A 151 -12.97 75.42 4.69
N ALA A 152 -12.74 74.87 3.51
CA ALA A 152 -13.43 75.30 2.30
C ALA A 152 -14.96 75.12 2.40
N ARG A 153 -15.39 73.99 3.00
CA ARG A 153 -16.83 73.76 3.27
C ARG A 153 -17.42 74.77 4.27
N TYR A 154 -16.68 75.09 5.29
CA TYR A 154 -17.09 76.14 6.24
C TYR A 154 -17.25 77.49 5.57
N ASP A 155 -16.26 77.91 4.76
CA ASP A 155 -16.25 79.17 4.00
C ASP A 155 -17.43 79.23 3.00
N LEU A 156 -17.76 78.07 2.33
CA LEU A 156 -18.92 77.96 1.43
C LEU A 156 -20.23 78.14 2.18
N ILE A 157 -20.39 77.55 3.40
CA ILE A 157 -21.60 77.71 4.21
C ILE A 157 -21.77 79.18 4.63
N ALA A 158 -20.67 79.87 4.96
CA ALA A 158 -20.72 81.30 5.29
C ALA A 158 -21.08 82.15 4.07
N ALA A 159 -20.45 81.85 2.90
CA ALA A 159 -20.74 82.53 1.64
C ALA A 159 -22.21 82.35 1.18
N LYS A 160 -22.77 81.14 1.41
CA LYS A 160 -24.16 80.89 1.11
C LYS A 160 -25.16 81.82 1.89
N LYS A 161 -24.89 82.03 3.16
CA LYS A 161 -25.67 83.00 4.00
C LYS A 161 -25.60 84.41 3.45
N LEU A 162 -24.43 84.87 2.98
CA LEU A 162 -24.23 86.18 2.39
C LEU A 162 -24.88 86.31 1.02
N PHE A 163 -24.87 85.26 0.22
CA PHE A 163 -25.53 85.18 -1.10
C PHE A 163 -27.06 85.22 -0.91
N ASP A 164 -27.63 84.39 -0.02
CA ASP A 164 -29.04 84.39 0.30
C ASP A 164 -29.54 85.74 0.83
N ALA A 165 -28.67 86.52 1.52
CA ALA A 165 -28.87 87.87 1.96
C ALA A 165 -28.65 88.95 0.86
N GLY A 166 -28.28 88.55 -0.36
CA GLY A 166 -28.01 89.47 -1.49
C GLY A 166 -26.70 90.29 -1.37
N THR A 167 -25.78 89.92 -0.44
CA THR A 167 -24.57 90.68 -0.12
C THR A 167 -23.41 90.37 -1.09
N ILE A 168 -23.36 89.17 -1.69
CA ILE A 168 -22.35 88.76 -2.66
C ILE A 168 -23.02 88.33 -4.00
N SER A 169 -22.26 88.50 -5.10
CA SER A 169 -22.71 88.09 -6.45
C SER A 169 -22.67 86.59 -6.64
N ASN A 170 -23.45 86.12 -7.67
CA ASN A 170 -23.39 84.70 -8.09
C ASN A 170 -21.99 84.24 -8.47
N GLN A 171 -21.23 85.11 -9.16
CA GLN A 171 -19.84 84.81 -9.54
C GLN A 171 -18.93 84.64 -8.29
N GLN A 172 -19.14 85.43 -7.25
CA GLN A 172 -18.42 85.30 -5.99
C GLN A 172 -18.77 84.01 -5.25
N TYR A 173 -20.05 83.63 -5.22
CA TYR A 173 -20.50 82.38 -4.63
C TYR A 173 -19.94 81.17 -5.38
N ASP A 174 -19.92 81.21 -6.73
CA ASP A 174 -19.35 80.15 -7.58
C ASP A 174 -17.84 79.91 -7.29
N VAL A 175 -17.08 80.94 -6.92
CA VAL A 175 -15.67 80.79 -6.51
C VAL A 175 -15.53 79.93 -5.28
N TYR A 176 -16.43 80.10 -4.27
CA TYR A 176 -16.41 79.26 -3.07
C TYR A 176 -16.79 77.82 -3.37
N GLN A 177 -17.74 77.57 -4.27
CA GLN A 177 -18.05 76.22 -4.72
C GLN A 177 -16.84 75.56 -5.39
N LYS A 178 -16.20 76.22 -6.30
CA LYS A 178 -14.96 75.73 -6.94
C LYS A 178 -13.82 75.49 -6.00
N THR A 179 -13.74 76.30 -4.92
CA THR A 179 -12.75 76.10 -3.86
C THR A 179 -12.99 74.77 -3.11
N VAL A 180 -14.24 74.43 -2.84
CA VAL A 180 -14.62 73.14 -2.22
C VAL A 180 -14.28 71.99 -3.17
N ASP A 181 -14.63 72.09 -4.47
CA ASP A 181 -14.32 71.05 -5.48
C ASP A 181 -12.81 70.82 -5.57
N GLN A 182 -11.99 71.89 -5.53
CA GLN A 182 -10.55 71.77 -5.52
C GLN A 182 -10.01 71.12 -4.26
N ALA A 183 -10.57 71.44 -3.11
CA ALA A 183 -10.18 70.81 -1.83
C ALA A 183 -10.58 69.35 -1.76
N GLU A 184 -11.76 69.00 -2.28
CA GLU A 184 -12.23 67.61 -2.40
C GLU A 184 -11.28 66.82 -3.32
N ALA A 185 -10.93 67.37 -4.52
CA ALA A 185 -10.01 66.72 -5.43
C ALA A 185 -8.63 66.49 -4.78
N ARG A 186 -8.13 67.41 -3.95
CA ARG A 186 -6.85 67.23 -3.20
C ARG A 186 -6.98 66.12 -2.15
N TYR A 187 -8.10 66.06 -1.46
CA TYR A 187 -8.37 64.98 -0.50
C TYR A 187 -8.40 63.63 -1.18
N GLN A 188 -9.12 63.48 -2.32
CA GLN A 188 -9.16 62.23 -3.08
C GLN A 188 -7.75 61.85 -3.60
N ALA A 189 -7.01 62.81 -4.09
CA ALA A 189 -5.63 62.54 -4.55
C ALA A 189 -4.72 62.07 -3.40
N SER A 190 -4.91 62.60 -2.18
CA SER A 190 -4.12 62.14 -1.02
C SER A 190 -4.49 60.70 -0.60
N LEU A 191 -5.77 60.32 -0.70
CA LEU A 191 -6.23 58.93 -0.45
C LEU A 191 -5.67 57.98 -1.51
N GLU A 192 -5.67 58.37 -2.79
CA GLU A 192 -5.12 57.57 -3.89
C GLU A 192 -3.62 57.37 -3.70
N ASN A 193 -2.88 58.40 -3.25
CA ASN A 193 -1.46 58.25 -2.93
C ASN A 193 -1.21 57.21 -1.83
N VAL A 194 -2.03 57.20 -0.78
CA VAL A 194 -1.94 56.18 0.28
C VAL A 194 -2.19 54.80 -0.31
N ARG A 195 -3.25 54.60 -1.15
CA ARG A 195 -3.52 53.34 -1.81
C ARG A 195 -2.40 52.86 -2.70
N ASN A 196 -1.75 53.78 -3.44
CA ASN A 196 -0.58 53.48 -4.25
C ASN A 196 0.59 52.98 -3.40
N LEU A 197 0.84 53.61 -2.25
CA LEU A 197 1.88 53.17 -1.31
C LEU A 197 1.56 51.83 -0.68
N GLU A 198 0.27 51.55 -0.37
CA GLU A 198 -0.21 50.22 0.08
C GLU A 198 0.09 49.17 -1.00
N GLY A 199 -0.18 49.46 -2.27
CA GLY A 199 0.13 48.55 -3.37
C GLY A 199 1.62 48.25 -3.50
N ILE A 200 2.48 49.26 -3.28
CA ILE A 200 3.95 49.09 -3.27
C ILE A 200 4.37 48.19 -2.09
N ILE A 201 3.78 48.35 -0.90
CA ILE A 201 4.09 47.52 0.25
C ILE A 201 3.71 46.07 -0.02
N GLU A 202 2.52 45.80 -0.59
CA GLU A 202 2.11 44.46 -0.96
C GLU A 202 3.05 43.83 -2.01
N GLU A 203 3.52 44.59 -3.00
CA GLU A 203 4.53 44.13 -3.96
C GLU A 203 5.84 43.73 -3.25
N LYS A 204 6.34 44.57 -2.32
CA LYS A 204 7.59 44.28 -1.59
C LYS A 204 7.42 43.10 -0.63
N ARG A 205 6.23 42.95 -0.02
CA ARG A 205 5.90 41.80 0.82
C ARG A 205 5.89 40.49 0.02
N ALA A 206 5.25 40.47 -1.15
CA ALA A 206 5.28 39.34 -2.04
C ALA A 206 6.71 39.00 -2.52
N ALA A 207 7.53 39.99 -2.81
CA ALA A 207 8.93 39.80 -3.16
C ALA A 207 9.73 39.19 -2.00
N LEU A 208 9.53 39.64 -0.77
CA LEU A 208 10.14 39.05 0.43
C LEU A 208 9.70 37.60 0.63
N ASP A 209 8.41 37.29 0.49
CA ASP A 209 7.89 35.94 0.65
C ASP A 209 8.46 34.99 -0.41
N LEU A 210 8.67 35.45 -1.64
CA LEU A 210 9.36 34.67 -2.66
C LEU A 210 10.81 34.34 -2.25
N THR A 211 11.57 35.32 -1.74
CA THR A 211 12.94 35.08 -1.29
C THR A 211 12.99 34.16 -0.06
N LYS A 212 12.03 34.27 0.88
CA LYS A 212 11.89 33.37 2.01
C LYS A 212 11.62 31.93 1.55
N LYS A 213 10.73 31.76 0.54
CA LYS A 213 10.48 30.46 -0.06
C LYS A 213 11.73 29.86 -0.68
N GLN A 214 12.46 30.65 -1.48
CA GLN A 214 13.71 30.20 -2.10
C GLN A 214 14.77 29.77 -1.05
N LEU A 215 14.84 30.47 0.06
CA LEU A 215 15.70 30.11 1.19
C LEU A 215 15.22 28.82 1.86
N ALA A 216 13.92 28.63 2.06
CA ALA A 216 13.36 27.40 2.61
C ALA A 216 13.59 26.21 1.68
N ASP A 217 13.45 26.38 0.36
CA ASP A 217 13.67 25.36 -0.66
C ASP A 217 15.15 24.89 -0.74
N SER A 218 16.08 25.66 -0.14
CA SER A 218 17.50 25.28 -0.02
C SER A 218 17.76 24.26 1.08
N ASP A 219 16.85 24.10 2.04
CA ASP A 219 16.86 23.00 3.00
C ASP A 219 16.07 21.82 2.39
N ILE A 220 16.77 20.74 2.10
CA ILE A 220 16.17 19.51 1.55
C ILE A 220 15.68 18.69 2.71
N ILE A 221 14.35 18.55 2.84
CA ILE A 221 13.69 17.92 3.98
C ILE A 221 13.03 16.61 3.58
N SER A 222 12.91 15.68 4.55
CA SER A 222 12.18 14.42 4.35
C SER A 222 10.67 14.63 4.47
N PRO A 223 9.85 14.24 3.46
CA PRO A 223 8.40 14.33 3.54
C PRO A 223 7.77 13.20 4.38
N LEU A 224 8.53 12.13 4.66
CA LEU A 224 8.08 10.95 5.41
C LEU A 224 9.14 10.48 6.40
N SER A 225 8.73 9.64 7.35
CA SER A 225 9.66 8.93 8.23
C SER A 225 10.01 7.58 7.61
N GLY A 226 11.30 7.26 7.56
CA GLY A 226 11.77 6.02 6.91
C GLY A 226 13.26 5.83 7.04
N VAL A 227 13.84 5.11 6.10
CA VAL A 227 15.28 4.80 6.03
C VAL A 227 15.80 5.19 4.64
N VAL A 228 16.99 5.71 4.59
CA VAL A 228 17.67 6.06 3.33
C VAL A 228 17.99 4.78 2.56
N LYS A 229 17.38 4.62 1.39
CA LYS A 229 17.63 3.51 0.46
C LYS A 229 18.82 3.79 -0.45
N GLU A 230 18.96 5.06 -0.87
CA GLU A 230 19.99 5.47 -1.82
C GLU A 230 20.36 6.94 -1.60
N LYS A 231 21.63 7.23 -1.73
CA LYS A 231 22.18 8.60 -1.74
C LYS A 231 22.80 8.86 -3.09
N THR A 232 22.18 9.75 -3.87
CA THR A 232 22.59 10.04 -5.26
C THR A 232 23.51 11.24 -5.35
N ALA A 233 23.37 12.22 -4.41
CA ALA A 233 24.15 13.45 -4.43
C ALA A 233 25.30 13.42 -3.40
N SER A 234 26.37 14.13 -3.71
CA SER A 234 27.57 14.26 -2.87
C SER A 234 27.79 15.70 -2.42
N ARG A 235 28.42 15.86 -1.24
CA ARG A 235 28.80 17.19 -0.73
C ARG A 235 29.72 17.91 -1.75
N GLY A 236 29.46 19.19 -1.98
CA GLY A 236 30.19 20.01 -2.95
C GLY A 236 29.68 19.93 -4.38
N GLU A 237 28.71 19.05 -4.64
CA GLU A 237 28.10 18.89 -5.94
C GLU A 237 27.14 20.04 -6.23
N TYR A 238 27.11 20.52 -7.46
CA TYR A 238 26.16 21.54 -7.89
C TYR A 238 24.83 20.89 -8.26
N LEU A 239 23.77 21.29 -7.55
CA LEU A 239 22.41 20.82 -7.77
C LEU A 239 21.62 21.80 -8.62
N GLN A 240 20.68 21.25 -9.39
CA GLN A 240 19.66 21.99 -10.13
C GLN A 240 18.28 21.51 -9.66
N PRO A 241 17.22 22.32 -9.80
CA PRO A 241 15.87 21.90 -9.53
C PRO A 241 15.51 20.61 -10.26
N GLY A 242 14.94 19.63 -9.54
CA GLY A 242 14.60 18.31 -10.06
C GLY A 242 15.72 17.27 -9.96
N LYS A 243 16.97 17.64 -9.63
CA LYS A 243 18.05 16.66 -9.46
C LYS A 243 17.84 15.80 -8.21
N PRO A 244 17.81 14.46 -8.32
CA PRO A 244 17.63 13.57 -7.17
C PRO A 244 18.81 13.68 -6.21
N VAL A 245 18.51 13.65 -4.91
CA VAL A 245 19.49 13.76 -3.83
C VAL A 245 19.51 12.49 -2.97
N VAL A 246 18.35 12.03 -2.52
CA VAL A 246 18.20 10.86 -1.65
C VAL A 246 16.88 10.16 -1.93
N THR A 247 16.89 8.85 -1.95
CA THR A 247 15.68 8.03 -1.96
C THR A 247 15.42 7.47 -0.56
N ILE A 248 14.24 7.70 -0.03
CA ILE A 248 13.80 7.25 1.30
C ILE A 248 12.67 6.25 1.14
N VAL A 249 12.72 5.18 1.93
CA VAL A 249 11.70 4.13 1.97
C VAL A 249 11.09 4.04 3.36
N GLN A 250 9.78 3.95 3.42
CA GLN A 250 9.08 3.67 4.66
C GLN A 250 9.00 2.17 4.85
N ILE A 251 9.70 1.68 5.89
CA ILE A 251 9.80 0.25 6.20
C ILE A 251 8.95 -0.18 7.40
N ASN A 252 8.21 0.73 8.01
CA ASN A 252 7.26 0.45 9.09
C ASN A 252 6.05 1.40 8.99
N PRO A 253 4.84 0.83 8.72
CA PRO A 253 4.62 -0.56 8.35
C PRO A 253 5.19 -0.93 6.98
N LEU A 254 5.27 -2.23 6.67
CA LEU A 254 5.52 -2.73 5.33
C LEU A 254 4.21 -3.11 4.65
N ARG A 255 4.23 -3.11 3.34
CA ARG A 255 3.15 -3.60 2.49
C ARG A 255 3.47 -5.02 2.04
N LEU A 256 2.61 -5.97 2.36
CA LEU A 256 2.67 -7.33 1.84
C LEU A 256 1.72 -7.43 0.65
N ARG A 257 2.26 -7.59 -0.53
CA ARG A 257 1.53 -7.81 -1.76
C ARG A 257 1.30 -9.31 -1.94
N LEU A 258 0.03 -9.71 -2.01
CA LEU A 258 -0.41 -11.09 -2.08
C LEU A 258 -1.07 -11.36 -3.43
N GLU A 259 -0.69 -12.44 -4.08
CA GLU A 259 -1.32 -12.92 -5.30
C GLU A 259 -2.27 -14.08 -4.93
N VAL A 260 -3.56 -13.79 -4.88
CA VAL A 260 -4.59 -14.73 -4.50
C VAL A 260 -5.19 -15.37 -5.75
N PRO A 261 -5.12 -16.70 -5.93
CA PRO A 261 -5.74 -17.38 -7.07
C PRO A 261 -7.25 -17.11 -7.15
N GLU A 262 -7.79 -17.09 -8.38
CA GLU A 262 -9.21 -16.82 -8.66
C GLU A 262 -10.17 -17.69 -7.82
N THR A 263 -9.79 -18.96 -7.62
CA THR A 263 -10.59 -19.92 -6.84
C THR A 263 -10.86 -19.49 -5.40
N PHE A 264 -10.00 -18.62 -4.85
CA PHE A 264 -10.12 -18.11 -3.48
C PHE A 264 -10.54 -16.65 -3.42
N ALA A 265 -10.65 -15.97 -4.56
CA ALA A 265 -10.93 -14.53 -4.62
C ALA A 265 -12.18 -14.10 -3.85
N ALA A 266 -13.25 -14.91 -3.95
CA ALA A 266 -14.52 -14.64 -3.25
C ALA A 266 -14.43 -14.77 -1.71
N SER A 267 -13.41 -15.46 -1.19
CA SER A 267 -13.23 -15.67 0.26
C SER A 267 -12.37 -14.58 0.93
N ILE A 268 -11.79 -13.66 0.14
CA ILE A 268 -10.89 -12.62 0.64
C ILE A 268 -11.66 -11.34 0.88
N ALA A 269 -11.48 -10.79 2.09
CA ALA A 269 -12.11 -9.54 2.50
C ALA A 269 -11.13 -8.63 3.24
N LYS A 270 -11.41 -7.31 3.19
CA LYS A 270 -10.66 -6.33 3.99
C LYS A 270 -10.82 -6.64 5.48
N GLY A 271 -9.75 -6.47 6.24
CA GLY A 271 -9.72 -6.72 7.68
C GLY A 271 -9.32 -8.14 8.07
N GLN A 272 -9.19 -9.07 7.11
CA GLN A 272 -8.69 -10.41 7.41
C GLN A 272 -7.24 -10.39 7.87
N VAL A 273 -6.93 -11.26 8.82
CA VAL A 273 -5.57 -11.45 9.32
C VAL A 273 -4.82 -12.38 8.38
N VAL A 274 -3.58 -11.99 8.09
CA VAL A 274 -2.64 -12.78 7.31
C VAL A 274 -1.47 -13.13 8.21
N THR A 275 -1.18 -14.41 8.34
CA THR A 275 0.06 -14.90 8.97
C THR A 275 1.08 -15.14 7.87
N LEU A 276 2.29 -14.62 8.03
CA LEU A 276 3.33 -14.76 7.03
C LEU A 276 4.63 -15.30 7.65
N LYS A 277 5.31 -16.14 6.90
CA LYS A 277 6.65 -16.66 7.19
C LYS A 277 7.58 -16.23 6.08
N VAL A 278 8.74 -15.75 6.47
CA VAL A 278 9.81 -15.33 5.56
C VAL A 278 10.96 -16.30 5.70
N ASP A 279 11.54 -16.77 4.61
CA ASP A 279 12.59 -17.82 4.65
C ASP A 279 13.81 -17.40 5.48
N SER A 280 14.12 -16.10 5.55
CA SER A 280 15.19 -15.56 6.40
C SER A 280 14.90 -15.65 7.91
N PHE A 281 13.66 -15.93 8.32
CA PHE A 281 13.20 -16.03 9.71
C PHE A 281 12.23 -17.20 9.85
N ALA A 282 12.68 -18.42 9.49
CA ALA A 282 11.83 -19.63 9.40
C ALA A 282 11.07 -19.95 10.71
N ASP A 283 11.67 -19.66 11.86
CA ASP A 283 11.10 -19.92 13.19
C ASP A 283 10.16 -18.81 13.70
N ARG A 284 9.96 -17.76 12.92
CA ARG A 284 9.11 -16.62 13.31
C ARG A 284 7.94 -16.44 12.39
N GLU A 285 6.80 -16.22 13.00
CA GLU A 285 5.57 -15.84 12.31
C GLU A 285 5.32 -14.33 12.51
N PHE A 286 5.03 -13.66 11.42
CA PHE A 286 4.61 -12.28 11.44
C PHE A 286 3.13 -12.20 11.09
N LYS A 287 2.48 -11.12 11.49
CA LYS A 287 1.06 -10.92 11.23
C LYS A 287 0.85 -9.63 10.46
N GLY A 288 -0.07 -9.68 9.51
CA GLY A 288 -0.54 -8.54 8.77
C GLY A 288 -2.06 -8.51 8.71
N VAL A 289 -2.61 -7.42 8.20
CA VAL A 289 -4.06 -7.24 8.02
C VAL A 289 -4.31 -6.75 6.60
N ILE A 290 -5.21 -7.39 5.87
CA ILE A 290 -5.59 -6.98 4.52
C ILE A 290 -6.27 -5.61 4.60
N LYS A 291 -5.68 -4.62 3.96
CA LYS A 291 -6.19 -3.23 3.90
C LYS A 291 -6.80 -2.89 2.55
N ARG A 292 -6.23 -3.42 1.49
CA ARG A 292 -6.65 -3.14 0.11
C ARG A 292 -6.77 -4.42 -0.69
N ILE A 293 -7.75 -4.44 -1.58
CA ILE A 293 -7.98 -5.52 -2.54
C ILE A 293 -8.22 -4.83 -3.87
N ASN A 294 -7.51 -5.25 -4.90
CA ASN A 294 -7.67 -4.70 -6.23
C ASN A 294 -9.10 -5.04 -6.74
N PRO A 295 -9.84 -4.08 -7.31
CA PRO A 295 -11.15 -4.34 -7.87
C PRO A 295 -11.13 -5.21 -9.14
N SER A 296 -10.00 -5.35 -9.80
CA SER A 296 -9.80 -6.16 -11.00
C SER A 296 -8.82 -7.31 -10.74
N MET A 297 -9.01 -8.41 -11.44
CA MET A 297 -8.08 -9.53 -11.49
C MET A 297 -7.03 -9.27 -12.58
N ASP A 298 -5.83 -9.80 -12.37
CA ASP A 298 -4.80 -9.86 -13.41
C ASP A 298 -5.14 -10.99 -14.39
N GLU A 299 -5.33 -10.64 -15.67
CA GLU A 299 -5.75 -11.61 -16.71
C GLU A 299 -4.66 -12.63 -17.04
N LYS A 300 -3.38 -12.28 -16.85
CA LYS A 300 -2.25 -13.16 -17.19
C LYS A 300 -2.02 -14.22 -16.12
N SER A 301 -2.01 -13.79 -14.86
CA SER A 301 -1.79 -14.67 -13.71
C SER A 301 -3.09 -15.29 -13.17
N ARG A 302 -4.27 -14.79 -13.58
CA ARG A 302 -5.58 -15.14 -13.04
C ARG A 302 -5.60 -15.06 -11.52
N SER A 303 -5.03 -14.00 -10.99
CA SER A 303 -4.95 -13.76 -9.56
C SER A 303 -5.58 -12.43 -9.17
N LEU A 304 -6.12 -12.39 -7.95
CA LEU A 304 -6.58 -11.19 -7.29
C LEU A 304 -5.44 -10.64 -6.45
N MET A 305 -5.08 -9.37 -6.70
CA MET A 305 -4.08 -8.68 -5.89
C MET A 305 -4.69 -8.18 -4.61
N ALA A 306 -4.16 -8.63 -3.47
CA ALA A 306 -4.50 -8.11 -2.15
C ALA A 306 -3.25 -7.54 -1.47
N GLU A 307 -3.42 -6.45 -0.73
CA GLU A 307 -2.35 -5.82 0.03
C GLU A 307 -2.67 -5.87 1.51
N ALA A 308 -1.76 -6.45 2.27
CA ALA A 308 -1.82 -6.46 3.72
C ALA A 308 -0.74 -5.54 4.32
N GLU A 309 -1.08 -4.89 5.41
CA GLU A 309 -0.19 -4.06 6.20
C GLU A 309 0.46 -4.91 7.28
N VAL A 310 1.79 -4.90 7.33
CA VAL A 310 2.62 -5.69 8.26
C VAL A 310 3.43 -4.75 9.13
N ALA A 311 3.22 -4.79 10.43
CA ALA A 311 4.01 -4.00 11.37
C ALA A 311 5.46 -4.50 11.44
N ASN A 312 6.42 -3.57 11.40
CA ASN A 312 7.85 -3.87 11.40
C ASN A 312 8.63 -2.94 12.35
N PRO A 313 8.28 -2.87 13.65
CA PRO A 313 8.88 -1.90 14.57
C PRO A 313 10.37 -2.11 14.78
N ASN A 314 10.86 -3.34 14.67
CA ASN A 314 12.26 -3.70 14.86
C ASN A 314 13.08 -3.71 13.56
N ALA A 315 12.49 -3.28 12.43
CA ALA A 315 13.12 -3.25 11.11
C ALA A 315 13.75 -4.60 10.68
N LEU A 316 13.21 -5.73 11.16
CA LEU A 316 13.68 -7.08 10.82
C LEU A 316 13.34 -7.45 9.39
N LEU A 317 12.12 -7.12 8.98
CA LEU A 317 11.65 -7.36 7.62
C LEU A 317 12.17 -6.26 6.70
N ARG A 318 12.52 -6.65 5.47
CA ARG A 318 13.02 -5.71 4.46
C ARG A 318 12.15 -5.77 3.21
N PRO A 319 11.94 -4.65 2.52
CA PRO A 319 11.36 -4.65 1.19
C PRO A 319 12.14 -5.59 0.25
N GLY A 320 11.43 -6.32 -0.61
CA GLY A 320 12.00 -7.31 -1.51
C GLY A 320 12.05 -8.73 -0.97
N MET A 321 11.73 -8.97 0.30
CA MET A 321 11.63 -10.33 0.84
C MET A 321 10.34 -10.99 0.36
N PHE A 322 10.43 -12.30 0.02
CA PHE A 322 9.28 -13.14 -0.27
C PHE A 322 8.75 -13.75 1.02
N ALA A 323 7.43 -13.91 1.07
CA ALA A 323 6.74 -14.48 2.22
C ALA A 323 5.74 -15.54 1.77
N ARG A 324 5.76 -16.69 2.43
CA ARG A 324 4.67 -17.65 2.39
C ARG A 324 3.62 -17.19 3.40
N SER A 325 2.42 -16.96 2.93
CA SER A 325 1.38 -16.33 3.71
C SER A 325 0.15 -17.18 3.77
N GLN A 326 -0.48 -17.21 4.92
CA GLN A 326 -1.75 -17.88 5.14
C GLN A 326 -2.80 -16.83 5.53
N ILE A 327 -3.80 -16.67 4.68
CA ILE A 327 -4.93 -15.78 4.94
C ILE A 327 -5.97 -16.58 5.73
N VAL A 328 -6.33 -16.10 6.91
CA VAL A 328 -7.38 -16.76 7.72
C VAL A 328 -8.73 -16.52 7.06
N SER A 329 -9.38 -17.62 6.60
CA SER A 329 -10.71 -17.54 6.03
C SER A 329 -11.76 -17.33 7.13
N ASN A 330 -12.67 -16.40 6.91
CA ASN A 330 -13.83 -16.21 7.80
C ASN A 330 -14.94 -17.26 7.56
N SER A 331 -14.84 -18.05 6.49
CA SER A 331 -15.81 -19.09 6.21
C SER A 331 -15.48 -20.35 7.00
N LYS A 332 -16.35 -20.68 7.93
CA LYS A 332 -16.32 -21.96 8.64
C LYS A 332 -16.75 -23.05 7.66
N THR A 333 -15.83 -23.92 7.30
CA THR A 333 -16.14 -25.12 6.50
C THR A 333 -16.25 -26.30 7.45
N MET A 334 -17.32 -27.08 7.31
CA MET A 334 -17.45 -28.34 8.03
C MET A 334 -16.50 -29.36 7.39
N ALA A 335 -15.50 -29.79 8.13
CA ALA A 335 -14.52 -30.77 7.71
C ALA A 335 -14.82 -32.10 8.39
N LEU A 336 -14.69 -33.21 7.64
CA LEU A 336 -14.79 -34.54 8.16
C LEU A 336 -13.44 -34.97 8.73
N MET A 337 -13.38 -35.16 10.04
CA MET A 337 -12.13 -35.45 10.76
C MET A 337 -12.13 -36.88 11.22
N VAL A 338 -10.99 -37.55 11.04
CA VAL A 338 -10.75 -38.90 11.56
C VAL A 338 -9.45 -38.90 12.37
N PRO A 339 -9.31 -39.81 13.37
CA PRO A 339 -8.02 -39.98 14.07
C PRO A 339 -6.92 -40.38 13.09
N GLU A 340 -5.72 -39.76 13.20
CA GLU A 340 -4.55 -40.06 12.35
C GLU A 340 -4.23 -41.57 12.32
N LYS A 341 -4.45 -42.25 13.43
CA LYS A 341 -4.25 -43.72 13.55
C LYS A 341 -5.15 -44.57 12.63
N ALA A 342 -6.25 -44.00 12.08
CA ALA A 342 -7.11 -44.69 11.15
C ALA A 342 -6.57 -44.65 9.71
N VAL A 343 -5.57 -43.81 9.43
CA VAL A 343 -5.04 -43.59 8.09
C VAL A 343 -3.87 -44.54 7.86
N VAL A 344 -3.99 -45.38 6.85
CA VAL A 344 -2.94 -46.28 6.39
C VAL A 344 -2.39 -45.81 5.06
N SER A 345 -1.06 -45.57 4.99
CA SER A 345 -0.38 -45.24 3.76
C SER A 345 0.53 -46.37 3.35
N LEU A 346 0.25 -46.99 2.22
CA LEU A 346 1.02 -48.10 1.66
C LEU A 346 1.31 -47.87 0.18
N ALA A 347 2.54 -47.97 -0.22
CA ALA A 347 3.00 -47.80 -1.61
C ALA A 347 2.48 -46.52 -2.30
N GLY A 348 2.35 -45.40 -1.55
CA GLY A 348 1.89 -44.11 -2.10
C GLY A 348 0.38 -43.95 -2.20
N VAL A 349 -0.40 -44.99 -1.81
CA VAL A 349 -1.85 -44.91 -1.72
C VAL A 349 -2.26 -44.72 -0.26
N THR A 350 -3.09 -43.72 -0.01
CA THR A 350 -3.65 -43.46 1.33
C THR A 350 -5.06 -44.02 1.39
N LYS A 351 -5.30 -44.88 2.38
CA LYS A 351 -6.56 -45.57 2.58
C LYS A 351 -6.98 -45.60 4.04
N ILE A 352 -8.24 -45.85 4.27
CA ILE A 352 -8.84 -46.10 5.58
C ILE A 352 -9.73 -47.33 5.48
N PHE A 353 -10.03 -47.92 6.63
CA PHE A 353 -11.01 -49.02 6.71
C PHE A 353 -12.24 -48.51 7.47
N ILE A 354 -13.41 -48.73 6.88
CA ILE A 354 -14.71 -48.40 7.47
C ILE A 354 -15.34 -49.70 7.97
N LEU A 355 -15.93 -49.64 9.14
CA LEU A 355 -16.67 -50.75 9.70
C LEU A 355 -18.10 -50.77 9.12
N GLU A 356 -18.41 -51.75 8.28
CA GLU A 356 -19.76 -52.02 7.79
C GLU A 356 -20.26 -53.35 8.36
N GLY A 357 -21.07 -53.30 9.44
CA GLY A 357 -21.50 -54.47 10.16
C GLY A 357 -20.34 -55.16 10.88
N SER A 358 -19.89 -56.31 10.41
CA SER A 358 -18.74 -57.08 10.92
C SER A 358 -17.60 -57.22 9.91
N VAL A 359 -17.57 -56.34 8.90
CA VAL A 359 -16.58 -56.39 7.81
C VAL A 359 -15.87 -55.06 7.70
N ALA A 360 -14.56 -55.08 7.44
CA ALA A 360 -13.77 -53.92 7.12
C ALA A 360 -13.81 -53.64 5.61
N VAL A 361 -14.31 -52.47 5.24
CA VAL A 361 -14.36 -52.02 3.84
C VAL A 361 -13.24 -51.01 3.61
N GLU A 362 -12.38 -51.34 2.64
CA GLU A 362 -11.27 -50.44 2.23
C GLU A 362 -11.81 -49.26 1.43
N ARG A 363 -11.39 -48.05 1.77
CA ARG A 363 -11.67 -46.85 0.97
C ARG A 363 -10.39 -46.01 0.78
N ILE A 364 -10.12 -45.69 -0.46
CA ILE A 364 -9.06 -44.74 -0.82
C ILE A 364 -9.55 -43.33 -0.46
N VAL A 365 -8.74 -42.58 0.25
CA VAL A 365 -9.09 -41.25 0.76
C VAL A 365 -8.07 -40.22 0.36
N LYS A 366 -8.56 -38.99 0.27
CA LYS A 366 -7.73 -37.79 0.06
C LYS A 366 -7.62 -37.02 1.37
N LEU A 367 -6.41 -36.88 1.86
CA LEU A 367 -6.16 -36.13 3.12
C LEU A 367 -6.20 -34.66 2.90
N GLY A 368 -6.68 -33.93 3.90
CA GLY A 368 -6.64 -32.48 4.02
C GLY A 368 -5.72 -32.02 5.14
N ALA A 369 -6.15 -31.01 5.88
CA ALA A 369 -5.41 -30.42 6.99
C ALA A 369 -5.34 -31.35 8.20
N ARG A 370 -4.27 -31.20 9.01
CA ARG A 370 -4.13 -31.89 10.31
C ARG A 370 -4.46 -30.92 11.44
N ASP A 371 -5.24 -31.40 12.42
CA ASP A 371 -5.56 -30.65 13.63
C ASP A 371 -5.31 -31.54 14.86
N GLY A 372 -4.11 -31.42 15.43
CA GLY A 372 -3.64 -32.25 16.55
C GLY A 372 -3.53 -33.70 16.15
N SER A 373 -4.36 -34.57 16.76
CA SER A 373 -4.43 -36.03 16.50
C SER A 373 -5.46 -36.42 15.45
N LEU A 374 -6.13 -35.44 14.85
CA LEU A 374 -7.15 -35.63 13.82
C LEU A 374 -6.62 -35.17 12.44
N VAL A 375 -7.07 -35.88 11.41
CA VAL A 375 -6.74 -35.55 10.00
C VAL A 375 -8.07 -35.37 9.25
N GLU A 376 -8.11 -34.32 8.48
CA GLU A 376 -9.24 -34.04 7.59
C GLU A 376 -9.24 -34.99 6.41
N ILE A 377 -10.43 -35.52 6.08
CA ILE A 377 -10.65 -36.30 4.86
C ILE A 377 -11.46 -35.45 3.89
N LEU A 378 -10.88 -35.15 2.73
CA LEU A 378 -11.52 -34.35 1.68
C LEU A 378 -12.51 -35.19 0.85
N GLU A 379 -12.17 -36.45 0.59
CA GLU A 379 -12.94 -37.36 -0.24
C GLU A 379 -12.82 -38.78 0.33
N GLY A 380 -13.92 -39.56 0.31
CA GLY A 380 -13.91 -41.00 0.63
C GLY A 380 -14.65 -41.40 1.89
N VAL A 381 -15.17 -40.47 2.72
CA VAL A 381 -15.95 -40.77 3.93
C VAL A 381 -17.24 -39.97 3.98
N LYS A 382 -18.20 -40.46 4.78
CA LYS A 382 -19.47 -39.77 5.07
C LYS A 382 -19.55 -39.43 6.56
N PRO A 383 -20.31 -38.41 6.93
CA PRO A 383 -20.58 -38.11 8.33
C PRO A 383 -21.18 -39.28 9.08
N GLY A 384 -20.66 -39.56 10.30
CA GLY A 384 -21.17 -40.61 11.17
C GLY A 384 -20.71 -42.04 10.85
N GLU A 385 -19.93 -42.26 9.78
CA GLU A 385 -19.28 -43.57 9.53
C GLU A 385 -18.25 -43.85 10.64
N ARG A 386 -18.02 -45.14 10.91
CA ARG A 386 -17.03 -45.59 11.90
C ARG A 386 -15.76 -46.06 11.20
N VAL A 387 -14.64 -45.41 11.45
CA VAL A 387 -13.32 -45.77 10.91
C VAL A 387 -12.58 -46.65 11.91
N ILE A 388 -11.83 -47.62 11.41
CA ILE A 388 -11.02 -48.55 12.23
C ILE A 388 -9.69 -47.84 12.58
N THR A 389 -9.34 -47.84 13.86
CA THR A 389 -8.17 -47.10 14.40
C THR A 389 -7.06 -48.02 14.95
N SER A 390 -7.33 -49.33 15.06
CA SER A 390 -6.31 -50.30 15.50
C SER A 390 -6.22 -51.45 14.52
N ASN A 391 -5.03 -52.06 14.39
CA ASN A 391 -4.74 -53.20 13.51
C ASN A 391 -5.07 -52.97 12.02
N ALA A 392 -5.20 -51.69 11.60
CA ALA A 392 -5.57 -51.33 10.23
C ALA A 392 -4.56 -51.81 9.17
N GLU A 393 -3.29 -51.97 9.53
CA GLU A 393 -2.24 -52.47 8.61
C GLU A 393 -2.38 -53.94 8.26
N GLN A 394 -3.12 -54.71 9.08
CA GLN A 394 -3.35 -56.16 8.88
C GLN A 394 -4.64 -56.46 8.13
N LEU A 395 -5.44 -55.40 7.88
CA LEU A 395 -6.74 -55.55 7.23
C LEU A 395 -6.61 -55.47 5.70
N HIS A 396 -7.48 -56.24 5.06
CA HIS A 396 -7.73 -56.23 3.63
C HIS A 396 -9.21 -55.95 3.41
N ASP A 397 -9.56 -55.55 2.19
CA ASP A 397 -10.97 -55.36 1.86
C ASP A 397 -11.74 -56.64 2.08
N GLY A 398 -12.87 -56.54 2.79
CA GLY A 398 -13.69 -57.71 3.14
C GLY A 398 -13.25 -58.49 4.37
N SER A 399 -12.22 -58.07 5.13
CA SER A 399 -11.76 -58.76 6.36
C SER A 399 -12.86 -58.79 7.43
N ALA A 400 -13.11 -59.96 8.03
CA ALA A 400 -14.00 -60.10 9.17
C ALA A 400 -13.40 -59.48 10.43
N VAL A 401 -14.12 -58.53 11.05
CA VAL A 401 -13.65 -57.76 12.22
C VAL A 401 -14.67 -57.79 13.33
N ALA A 402 -14.19 -57.77 14.57
CA ALA A 402 -15.01 -57.61 15.76
C ALA A 402 -14.65 -56.27 16.43
N ALA A 403 -15.62 -55.37 16.52
CA ALA A 403 -15.41 -54.08 17.24
C ALA A 403 -15.43 -54.36 18.74
N GLY A 404 -14.31 -53.98 19.40
CA GLY A 404 -14.18 -54.06 20.85
C GLY A 404 -14.61 -52.77 21.52
#